data_e1d1733967d260ccb4e4bd8e579d2d56
#
_entry.id   e1d1733967d260ccb4e4bd8e579d2d56
#
_cell.length_a   1.000
_cell.length_b   1.000
_cell.length_c   1.000
_cell.angle_alpha   90.00
_cell.angle_beta   90.00
_cell.angle_gamma   90.00
#
_symmetry.space_group_name_H-M   'P 1'
#
loop_
_entity.id
_entity.type
_entity.pdbx_description
1 polymer ?
#
loop_
_entity_poly.entity_id
_entity_poly.type
_entity_poly.pdbx_seq_one_letter_code
_entity_poly.pdbx_strand_id
1 'polypeptide(L)'
;MKIRTIMMLAAVALAAPTVRAQELPRKVENVEVLDLDGEPARLPHFGEKHLMIFYVDPDRHKQNEDFTIELEQNHRAESDNIHGFGVMNLKDAPMVPNGMARNMARKRTAKNGATVLADQDRILSTAWGLGDCNNKFVLMFVTKEGELVFLRKGELTEADKEAFYEVLDQYR
;
A
#
# COMPACT_ATOMS: atom_id res chain seq x y z
N MET A 1 -57.35 -41.99 15.59
CA MET A 1 -56.87 -41.04 14.51
C MET A 1 -55.69 -40.24 15.06
N LYS A 2 -54.47 -40.61 14.70
CA LYS A 2 -53.24 -39.98 15.24
C LYS A 2 -52.70 -39.02 14.20
N ILE A 3 -52.77 -37.73 14.49
CA ILE A 3 -52.22 -36.65 13.65
C ILE A 3 -50.70 -36.60 13.92
N ARG A 4 -49.89 -36.88 12.90
CA ARG A 4 -48.44 -36.70 12.93
C ARG A 4 -48.10 -35.28 12.43
N THR A 5 -47.67 -34.43 13.36
CA THR A 5 -47.14 -33.09 13.03
C THR A 5 -45.73 -33.28 12.47
N ILE A 6 -45.54 -32.92 11.19
CA ILE A 6 -44.22 -32.87 10.55
C ILE A 6 -43.64 -31.47 10.82
N MET A 7 -42.58 -31.45 11.63
CA MET A 7 -41.81 -30.21 11.88
C MET A 7 -40.80 -30.05 10.75
N MET A 8 -41.03 -29.07 9.88
CA MET A 8 -40.11 -28.72 8.81
C MET A 8 -39.01 -27.78 9.36
N LEU A 9 -37.81 -28.27 9.50
CA LEU A 9 -36.64 -27.50 9.92
C LEU A 9 -36.10 -26.73 8.69
N ALA A 10 -36.34 -25.44 8.64
CA ALA A 10 -35.73 -24.57 7.61
C ALA A 10 -34.29 -24.23 8.02
N ALA A 11 -33.32 -24.82 7.35
CA ALA A 11 -31.91 -24.44 7.50
C ALA A 11 -31.64 -23.12 6.76
N VAL A 12 -31.50 -22.04 7.51
CA VAL A 12 -31.00 -20.74 6.97
C VAL A 12 -29.49 -20.86 6.83
N ALA A 13 -29.00 -21.02 5.61
CA ALA A 13 -27.59 -20.96 5.31
C ALA A 13 -27.15 -19.47 5.37
N LEU A 14 -26.45 -19.09 6.44
CA LEU A 14 -25.74 -17.81 6.47
C LEU A 14 -24.58 -17.88 5.48
N ALA A 15 -24.72 -17.25 4.32
CA ALA A 15 -23.62 -16.99 3.42
C ALA A 15 -22.72 -15.92 4.05
N ALA A 16 -21.57 -16.31 4.62
CA ALA A 16 -20.55 -15.39 5.03
C ALA A 16 -20.02 -14.66 3.78
N PRO A 17 -19.87 -13.32 3.81
CA PRO A 17 -19.25 -12.60 2.70
C PRO A 17 -17.80 -13.06 2.58
N THR A 18 -17.49 -13.81 1.54
CA THR A 18 -16.10 -14.09 1.17
C THR A 18 -15.49 -12.77 0.69
N VAL A 19 -14.63 -12.17 1.51
CA VAL A 19 -13.76 -11.07 1.06
C VAL A 19 -12.83 -11.64 0.00
N ARG A 20 -13.25 -11.56 -1.25
CA ARG A 20 -12.38 -11.88 -2.38
C ARG A 20 -11.23 -10.89 -2.37
N ALA A 21 -9.99 -11.38 -2.32
CA ALA A 21 -8.84 -10.56 -2.66
C ALA A 21 -9.12 -9.94 -4.03
N GLN A 22 -9.13 -8.60 -4.10
CA GLN A 22 -9.41 -7.93 -5.36
C GLN A 22 -8.31 -8.26 -6.35
N GLU A 23 -8.70 -8.81 -7.50
CA GLU A 23 -7.76 -9.19 -8.57
C GLU A 23 -7.04 -7.95 -9.14
N LEU A 24 -5.79 -8.13 -9.58
CA LEU A 24 -5.03 -7.14 -10.31
C LEU A 24 -5.08 -7.47 -11.82
N PRO A 25 -5.04 -6.47 -12.72
CA PRO A 25 -5.04 -5.03 -12.43
C PRO A 25 -6.42 -4.49 -12.04
N ARG A 26 -6.45 -3.39 -11.26
CA ARG A 26 -7.70 -2.69 -10.94
C ARG A 26 -7.53 -1.19 -10.92
N LYS A 27 -8.60 -0.46 -11.24
CA LYS A 27 -8.63 1.01 -11.16
C LYS A 27 -8.56 1.48 -9.71
N VAL A 28 -7.77 2.52 -9.51
CA VAL A 28 -7.67 3.25 -8.25
C VAL A 28 -7.75 4.76 -8.53
N GLU A 29 -8.17 5.51 -7.51
CA GLU A 29 -8.30 6.96 -7.60
C GLU A 29 -7.27 7.66 -6.73
N ASN A 30 -6.95 8.91 -7.06
CA ASN A 30 -6.10 9.73 -6.22
C ASN A 30 -6.80 10.01 -4.89
N VAL A 31 -6.09 9.78 -3.79
CA VAL A 31 -6.57 10.04 -2.44
C VAL A 31 -5.86 11.25 -1.85
N GLU A 32 -6.50 11.86 -0.85
CA GLU A 32 -5.92 12.91 -0.05
C GLU A 32 -5.51 12.35 1.31
N VAL A 33 -4.23 12.42 1.61
CA VAL A 33 -3.61 12.05 2.89
C VAL A 33 -2.96 13.30 3.49
N LEU A 34 -1.97 13.18 4.35
CA LEU A 34 -1.25 14.33 4.90
C LEU A 34 0.20 14.36 4.39
N ASP A 35 0.76 15.55 4.30
CA ASP A 35 2.21 15.71 4.20
C ASP A 35 2.90 15.55 5.57
N LEU A 36 4.21 15.77 5.60
CA LEU A 36 4.96 15.68 6.85
C LEU A 36 4.68 16.86 7.81
N ASP A 37 4.11 17.96 7.34
CA ASP A 37 3.68 19.09 8.17
C ASP A 37 2.28 18.90 8.75
N GLY A 38 1.55 17.92 8.21
CA GLY A 38 0.20 17.57 8.63
C GLY A 38 -0.87 18.28 7.81
N GLU A 39 -0.48 18.87 6.70
CA GLU A 39 -1.39 19.52 5.77
C GLU A 39 -1.94 18.51 4.75
N PRO A 40 -3.18 18.70 4.26
CA PRO A 40 -3.75 17.84 3.23
C PRO A 40 -2.89 17.80 1.97
N ALA A 41 -2.61 16.61 1.48
CA ALA A 41 -1.79 16.38 0.29
C ALA A 41 -2.32 15.21 -0.54
N ARG A 42 -2.36 15.40 -1.86
CA ARG A 42 -2.68 14.32 -2.79
C ARG A 42 -1.43 13.54 -3.16
N LEU A 43 -1.61 12.33 -3.66
CA LEU A 43 -0.49 11.53 -4.15
C LEU A 43 0.19 12.26 -5.32
N PRO A 44 1.52 12.46 -5.25
CA PRO A 44 2.25 13.24 -6.24
C PRO A 44 2.22 12.55 -7.61
N HIS A 45 2.12 13.34 -8.68
CA HIS A 45 2.13 12.89 -10.07
C HIS A 45 1.10 11.80 -10.45
N PHE A 46 0.04 11.62 -9.64
CA PHE A 46 -1.04 10.69 -9.98
C PHE A 46 -1.75 11.14 -11.26
N GLY A 47 -1.80 10.25 -12.26
CA GLY A 47 -2.35 10.56 -13.58
C GLY A 47 -1.34 11.19 -14.55
N GLU A 48 -0.11 11.51 -14.09
CA GLU A 48 0.96 12.11 -14.88
C GLU A 48 2.09 11.11 -15.16
N LYS A 49 2.47 10.37 -14.11
CA LYS A 49 3.54 9.35 -14.16
C LYS A 49 3.05 8.02 -13.60
N HIS A 50 3.78 6.97 -13.90
CA HIS A 50 3.65 5.72 -13.18
C HIS A 50 4.17 5.91 -11.74
N LEU A 51 3.52 5.27 -10.77
CA LEU A 51 3.84 5.47 -9.36
C LEU A 51 4.36 4.18 -8.74
N MET A 52 5.57 4.25 -8.17
CA MET A 52 6.13 3.25 -7.29
C MET A 52 5.90 3.72 -5.84
N ILE A 53 5.08 2.98 -5.09
CA ILE A 53 4.63 3.43 -3.77
C ILE A 53 5.05 2.42 -2.69
N PHE A 54 5.72 2.94 -1.67
CA PHE A 54 6.07 2.23 -0.46
C PHE A 54 5.12 2.65 0.66
N TYR A 55 4.11 1.83 0.97
CA TYR A 55 3.19 2.07 2.07
C TYR A 55 3.66 1.25 3.28
N VAL A 56 4.20 1.93 4.29
CA VAL A 56 4.97 1.29 5.35
C VAL A 56 4.41 1.60 6.72
N ASP A 57 4.23 0.56 7.53
CA ASP A 57 4.00 0.69 8.96
C ASP A 57 5.33 1.11 9.63
N PRO A 58 5.39 2.27 10.33
CA PRO A 58 6.59 2.73 11.02
C PRO A 58 7.16 1.74 12.03
N ASP A 59 6.34 0.89 12.65
CA ASP A 59 6.79 -0.15 13.57
C ASP A 59 7.57 -1.26 12.84
N ARG A 60 7.50 -1.29 11.50
CA ARG A 60 8.21 -2.24 10.61
C ARG A 60 9.07 -1.54 9.55
N HIS A 61 9.58 -0.35 9.87
CA HIS A 61 10.36 0.48 8.95
C HIS A 61 11.63 -0.18 8.36
N LYS A 62 12.11 -1.27 8.97
CA LYS A 62 13.26 -2.07 8.48
C LYS A 62 12.85 -3.28 7.63
N GLN A 63 11.56 -3.58 7.53
CA GLN A 63 11.13 -4.69 6.68
C GLN A 63 11.47 -4.37 5.23
N ASN A 64 12.19 -5.27 4.55
CA ASN A 64 12.73 -5.10 3.20
C ASN A 64 13.73 -3.93 3.03
N GLU A 65 14.46 -3.55 4.08
CA GLU A 65 15.46 -2.48 4.01
C GLU A 65 16.53 -2.79 2.95
N ASP A 66 16.99 -4.03 2.86
CA ASP A 66 17.97 -4.47 1.86
C ASP A 66 17.47 -4.25 0.43
N PHE A 67 16.20 -4.53 0.17
CA PHE A 67 15.59 -4.31 -1.13
C PHE A 67 15.45 -2.82 -1.48
N THR A 68 15.08 -1.98 -0.51
CA THR A 68 14.99 -0.53 -0.75
C THR A 68 16.36 0.09 -1.00
N ILE A 69 17.39 -0.37 -0.29
CA ILE A 69 18.78 0.04 -0.53
C ILE A 69 19.25 -0.43 -1.92
N GLU A 70 18.95 -1.65 -2.29
CA GLU A 70 19.28 -2.18 -3.62
C GLU A 70 18.63 -1.34 -4.73
N LEU A 71 17.35 -0.97 -4.61
CA LEU A 71 16.65 -0.11 -5.57
C LEU A 71 17.30 1.28 -5.70
N GLU A 72 17.75 1.86 -4.59
CA GLU A 72 18.47 3.13 -4.61
C GLU A 72 19.85 3.01 -5.28
N GLN A 73 20.56 1.89 -5.05
CA GLN A 73 21.94 1.70 -5.56
C GLN A 73 22.01 1.29 -7.03
N ASN A 74 21.07 0.45 -7.49
CA ASN A 74 21.09 -0.07 -8.87
C ASN A 74 20.41 0.86 -9.88
N HIS A 75 19.76 1.93 -9.42
CA HIS A 75 19.06 2.93 -10.23
C HIS A 75 17.99 2.34 -11.18
N ARG A 76 17.57 1.09 -10.97
CA ARG A 76 16.61 0.42 -11.86
C ARG A 76 15.23 1.07 -11.86
N ALA A 77 14.85 1.71 -10.75
CA ALA A 77 13.59 2.43 -10.63
C ALA A 77 13.66 3.87 -11.18
N GLU A 78 14.85 4.37 -11.53
CA GLU A 78 15.00 5.72 -12.06
C GLU A 78 14.52 5.79 -13.51
N SER A 79 13.53 6.61 -13.76
CA SER A 79 12.95 6.87 -15.08
C SER A 79 12.17 8.18 -15.05
N ASP A 80 12.16 8.90 -16.16
CA ASP A 80 11.32 10.10 -16.32
C ASP A 80 9.82 9.76 -16.26
N ASN A 81 9.46 8.50 -16.54
CA ASN A 81 8.08 8.03 -16.54
C ASN A 81 7.60 7.51 -15.18
N ILE A 82 8.50 7.24 -14.23
CA ILE A 82 8.19 6.65 -12.93
C ILE A 82 8.50 7.64 -11.81
N HIS A 83 7.60 7.78 -10.84
CA HIS A 83 7.82 8.54 -9.62
C HIS A 83 7.69 7.64 -8.40
N GLY A 84 8.77 7.54 -7.62
CA GLY A 84 8.82 6.76 -6.38
C GLY A 84 8.58 7.64 -5.15
N PHE A 85 7.72 7.20 -4.23
CA PHE A 85 7.51 7.90 -2.96
C PHE A 85 7.01 6.94 -1.86
N GLY A 86 7.14 7.40 -0.60
CA GLY A 86 6.67 6.67 0.56
C GLY A 86 5.36 7.22 1.13
N VAL A 87 4.57 6.35 1.76
CA VAL A 87 3.42 6.73 2.59
C VAL A 87 3.51 5.98 3.91
N MET A 88 3.56 6.69 5.02
CA MET A 88 3.55 6.08 6.35
C MET A 88 2.12 5.72 6.77
N ASN A 89 1.90 4.46 7.12
CA ASN A 89 0.66 4.00 7.73
C ASN A 89 0.68 4.30 9.24
N LEU A 90 0.30 5.51 9.62
CA LEU A 90 0.37 5.95 11.02
C LEU A 90 -0.76 5.38 11.88
N LYS A 91 -1.87 4.96 11.28
CA LYS A 91 -3.01 4.39 12.01
C LYS A 91 -2.68 3.05 12.66
N ASP A 92 -1.84 2.28 12.02
CA ASP A 92 -1.46 0.92 12.45
C ASP A 92 -0.18 0.92 13.30
N ALA A 93 0.45 2.08 13.53
CA ALA A 93 1.68 2.24 14.31
C ALA A 93 1.44 2.95 15.66
N PRO A 94 0.69 2.37 16.60
CA PRO A 94 0.35 3.03 17.86
C PRO A 94 1.55 3.24 18.79
N MET A 95 2.64 2.50 18.57
CA MET A 95 3.86 2.58 19.39
C MET A 95 4.67 3.85 19.11
N VAL A 96 4.51 4.44 17.91
CA VAL A 96 5.24 5.64 17.50
C VAL A 96 4.28 6.83 17.43
N PRO A 97 4.42 7.86 18.29
CA PRO A 97 3.58 9.06 18.17
C PRO A 97 3.70 9.69 16.77
N ASN A 98 2.58 10.06 16.14
CA ASN A 98 2.53 10.58 14.77
C ASN A 98 3.51 11.74 14.51
N GLY A 99 3.66 12.66 15.47
CA GLY A 99 4.62 13.76 15.37
C GLY A 99 6.07 13.29 15.36
N MET A 100 6.39 12.23 16.10
CA MET A 100 7.73 11.64 16.11
C MET A 100 8.02 10.93 14.78
N ALA A 101 7.06 10.14 14.27
CA ALA A 101 7.19 9.46 13.00
C ALA A 101 7.44 10.47 11.86
N ARG A 102 6.65 11.55 11.79
CA ARG A 102 6.84 12.62 10.80
C ARG A 102 8.20 13.32 10.92
N ASN A 103 8.66 13.60 12.15
CA ASN A 103 9.98 14.20 12.36
C ASN A 103 11.13 13.28 11.92
N MET A 104 11.02 11.97 12.18
CA MET A 104 12.01 11.00 11.70
C MET A 104 12.03 10.94 10.17
N ALA A 105 10.86 10.91 9.54
CA ALA A 105 10.73 10.94 8.09
C ALA A 105 11.35 12.22 7.51
N ARG A 106 11.07 13.42 8.06
CA ARG A 106 11.69 14.68 7.61
C ARG A 106 13.21 14.64 7.65
N LYS A 107 13.78 14.13 8.74
CA LYS A 107 15.25 14.01 8.87
C LYS A 107 15.84 13.06 7.83
N ARG A 108 15.11 12.00 7.47
CA ARG A 108 15.56 11.04 6.45
C ARG A 108 15.44 11.61 5.06
N THR A 109 14.29 12.21 4.72
CA THR A 109 14.03 12.80 3.39
C THR A 109 14.90 14.03 3.09
N ALA A 110 15.26 14.82 4.12
CA ALA A 110 16.19 15.94 3.97
C ALA A 110 17.58 15.50 3.45
N LYS A 111 17.94 14.23 3.57
CA LYS A 111 19.24 13.70 3.12
C LYS A 111 19.21 13.15 1.70
N ASN A 112 18.09 12.59 1.26
CA ASN A 112 17.97 11.91 -0.04
C ASN A 112 16.92 12.52 -0.98
N GLY A 113 16.23 13.59 -0.56
CA GLY A 113 15.21 14.27 -1.38
C GLY A 113 13.93 13.45 -1.62
N ALA A 114 13.76 12.31 -0.95
CA ALA A 114 12.59 11.47 -1.16
C ALA A 114 11.29 12.14 -0.68
N THR A 115 10.20 11.92 -1.39
CA THR A 115 8.87 12.35 -0.96
C THR A 115 8.26 11.31 -0.02
N VAL A 116 7.73 11.75 1.11
CA VAL A 116 7.00 10.89 2.06
C VAL A 116 5.75 11.60 2.52
N LEU A 117 4.62 10.89 2.47
CA LEU A 117 3.32 11.31 2.98
C LEU A 117 2.94 10.51 4.23
N ALA A 118 1.85 10.89 4.88
CA ALA A 118 1.37 10.27 6.12
C ALA A 118 -0.13 9.96 6.03
N ASP A 119 -0.48 8.68 6.11
CA ASP A 119 -1.86 8.20 6.19
C ASP A 119 -2.21 7.92 7.67
N GLN A 120 -2.94 8.84 8.31
CA GLN A 120 -3.31 8.72 9.72
C GLN A 120 -4.59 7.92 9.95
N ASP A 121 -5.41 7.72 8.92
CA ASP A 121 -6.76 7.18 9.04
C ASP A 121 -7.04 6.00 8.09
N ARG A 122 -5.99 5.38 7.54
CA ARG A 122 -6.09 4.30 6.54
C ARG A 122 -6.86 4.72 5.28
N ILE A 123 -6.74 5.99 4.89
CA ILE A 123 -7.45 6.54 3.72
C ILE A 123 -7.02 5.79 2.47
N LEU A 124 -5.71 5.69 2.22
CA LEU A 124 -5.16 5.01 1.06
C LEU A 124 -5.52 3.52 1.07
N SER A 125 -5.25 2.83 2.19
CA SER A 125 -5.47 1.38 2.26
C SER A 125 -6.94 1.01 2.15
N THR A 126 -7.85 1.84 2.66
CA THR A 126 -9.30 1.64 2.55
C THR A 126 -9.81 1.92 1.14
N ALA A 127 -9.45 3.08 0.57
CA ALA A 127 -9.90 3.48 -0.78
C ALA A 127 -9.43 2.49 -1.86
N TRP A 128 -8.22 1.96 -1.72
CA TRP A 128 -7.65 1.02 -2.68
C TRP A 128 -7.90 -0.44 -2.34
N GLY A 129 -8.66 -0.74 -1.28
CA GLY A 129 -9.00 -2.10 -0.90
C GLY A 129 -7.77 -2.96 -0.59
N LEU A 130 -6.74 -2.38 0.06
CA LEU A 130 -5.51 -3.10 0.35
C LEU A 130 -5.70 -4.16 1.46
N GLY A 131 -6.78 -4.07 2.24
CA GLY A 131 -7.01 -4.94 3.39
C GLY A 131 -6.04 -4.64 4.54
N ASP A 132 -5.72 -5.65 5.35
CA ASP A 132 -4.84 -5.49 6.51
C ASP A 132 -3.39 -5.15 6.09
N CYS A 133 -2.91 -3.97 6.53
CA CYS A 133 -1.56 -3.45 6.34
C CYS A 133 -0.79 -3.26 7.66
N ASN A 134 -1.37 -3.67 8.80
CA ASN A 134 -0.74 -3.57 10.12
C ASN A 134 0.53 -4.43 10.17
N ASN A 135 1.60 -3.85 10.71
CA ASN A 135 2.92 -4.48 10.78
C ASN A 135 3.47 -4.97 9.42
N LYS A 136 3.15 -4.25 8.34
CA LYS A 136 3.56 -4.64 6.98
C LYS A 136 4.19 -3.50 6.20
N PHE A 137 5.18 -3.87 5.44
CA PHE A 137 5.64 -3.14 4.28
C PHE A 137 4.72 -3.52 3.10
N VAL A 138 4.25 -2.54 2.36
CA VAL A 138 3.43 -2.76 1.16
C VAL A 138 4.08 -2.08 -0.02
N LEU A 139 4.45 -2.88 -1.03
CA LEU A 139 5.00 -2.40 -2.30
C LEU A 139 3.90 -2.40 -3.35
N MET A 140 3.72 -1.25 -4.00
CA MET A 140 2.70 -1.08 -5.03
C MET A 140 3.27 -0.42 -6.27
N PHE A 141 2.69 -0.76 -7.43
CA PHE A 141 2.91 -0.03 -8.67
C PHE A 141 1.58 0.33 -9.31
N VAL A 142 1.40 1.62 -9.61
CA VAL A 142 0.19 2.17 -10.24
C VAL A 142 0.58 2.83 -11.54
N THR A 143 -0.13 2.50 -12.61
CA THR A 143 0.12 3.13 -13.91
C THR A 143 -0.38 4.58 -13.92
N LYS A 144 0.13 5.39 -14.86
CA LYS A 144 -0.37 6.77 -15.05
C LYS A 144 -1.86 6.83 -15.41
N GLU A 145 -2.42 5.75 -15.93
CA GLU A 145 -3.84 5.60 -16.20
C GLU A 145 -4.67 5.28 -14.93
N GLY A 146 -4.02 5.18 -13.75
CA GLY A 146 -4.66 4.88 -12.48
C GLY A 146 -5.01 3.39 -12.32
N GLU A 147 -4.18 2.49 -12.82
CA GLU A 147 -4.34 1.04 -12.61
C GLU A 147 -3.29 0.52 -11.63
N LEU A 148 -3.74 -0.04 -10.52
CA LEU A 148 -2.88 -0.79 -9.62
C LEU A 148 -2.57 -2.15 -10.27
N VAL A 149 -1.35 -2.31 -10.74
CA VAL A 149 -0.89 -3.49 -11.50
C VAL A 149 0.00 -4.42 -10.68
N PHE A 150 0.58 -3.91 -9.58
CA PHE A 150 1.41 -4.69 -8.67
C PHE A 150 1.11 -4.37 -7.21
N LEU A 151 1.01 -5.39 -6.38
CA LEU A 151 0.80 -5.29 -4.93
C LEU A 151 1.44 -6.47 -4.23
N ARG A 152 2.36 -6.21 -3.30
CA ARG A 152 2.91 -7.20 -2.37
C ARG A 152 2.94 -6.63 -0.96
N LYS A 153 2.72 -7.50 0.02
CA LYS A 153 2.66 -7.12 1.44
C LYS A 153 3.53 -8.02 2.30
N GLY A 154 4.21 -7.41 3.26
CA GLY A 154 5.09 -8.12 4.19
C GLY A 154 6.51 -8.25 3.66
N GLU A 155 7.20 -9.30 4.07
CA GLU A 155 8.54 -9.61 3.57
C GLU A 155 8.46 -10.10 2.14
N LEU A 156 9.28 -9.48 1.26
CA LEU A 156 9.35 -9.82 -0.14
C LEU A 156 10.24 -11.04 -0.34
N THR A 157 9.75 -12.02 -1.08
CA THR A 157 10.58 -13.13 -1.58
C THR A 157 11.40 -12.67 -2.79
N GLU A 158 12.41 -13.42 -3.17
CA GLU A 158 13.16 -13.16 -4.41
C GLU A 158 12.23 -13.15 -5.65
N ALA A 159 11.26 -14.05 -5.71
CA ALA A 159 10.27 -14.07 -6.78
C ALA A 159 9.39 -12.80 -6.79
N ASP A 160 9.06 -12.22 -5.62
CA ASP A 160 8.33 -10.95 -5.56
C ASP A 160 9.17 -9.78 -6.08
N LYS A 161 10.47 -9.77 -5.76
CA LYS A 161 11.42 -8.75 -6.24
C LYS A 161 11.61 -8.86 -7.76
N GLU A 162 11.81 -10.07 -8.29
CA GLU A 162 11.89 -10.32 -9.73
C GLU A 162 10.64 -9.85 -10.45
N ALA A 163 9.44 -10.25 -9.98
CA ALA A 163 8.18 -9.82 -10.55
C ALA A 163 7.99 -8.28 -10.51
N PHE A 164 8.50 -7.63 -9.45
CA PHE A 164 8.49 -6.18 -9.38
C PHE A 164 9.42 -5.53 -10.41
N TYR A 165 10.62 -6.07 -10.60
CA TYR A 165 11.55 -5.59 -11.62
C TYR A 165 11.00 -5.77 -13.03
N GLU A 166 10.28 -6.85 -13.31
CA GLU A 166 9.59 -7.05 -14.59
C GLU A 166 8.55 -5.94 -14.84
N VAL A 167 7.79 -5.57 -13.80
CA VAL A 167 6.85 -4.44 -13.88
C VAL A 167 7.58 -3.12 -14.15
N LEU A 168 8.67 -2.84 -13.43
CA LEU A 168 9.47 -1.63 -13.68
C LEU A 168 9.96 -1.58 -15.13
N ASP A 169 10.51 -2.68 -15.64
CA ASP A 169 11.06 -2.74 -16.99
C ASP A 169 9.98 -2.59 -18.08
N GLN A 170 8.73 -2.95 -17.79
CA GLN A 170 7.58 -2.75 -18.69
C GLN A 170 7.17 -1.27 -18.81
N TYR A 171 7.34 -0.46 -17.76
CA TYR A 171 6.80 0.91 -17.69
C TYR A 171 7.87 2.02 -17.66
N ARG A 172 9.13 1.69 -17.83
CA ARG A 172 10.26 2.65 -17.88
C ARG A 172 10.23 3.56 -19.08
#